data_c87f2b67ae60b09cc29fb1feea674bb0
#
_entry.id   c87f2b67ae60b09cc29fb1feea674bb0
#
_cell.length_a   1.000
_cell.length_b   1.000
_cell.length_c   1.000
_cell.angle_alpha   90.00
_cell.angle_beta   90.00
_cell.angle_gamma   90.00
#
_symmetry.space_group_name_H-M   'P 1'
#
loop_
_entity.id
_entity.type
_entity.pdbx_description
1 polymer ?
#
loop_
_entity_poly.entity_id
_entity_poly.type
_entity_poly.pdbx_seq_one_letter_code
_entity_poly.pdbx_strand_id
1 'polypeptide(L)'
;VGLVLNLATYARINEYGFIEAPYRVVKNGKVTDEVVYVDAAQEQDMIIADTSAKLDKNGKFIDARVSARVKGAPTQVESSKVTHIDAAHKEILGVSASLIPFVEKNRVDRSLMACAMQKQAVPLLRQDNPIVGTGIEGEVAKNTSQLIVAEAAGEVTKADGVSVIVESKTGPKEYKLVHFEKTNDDRC
;
A
#
# COMPACT_ATOMS: atom_id res chain seq x y z
N VAL A 1 6.80 -16.95 -4.37
CA VAL A 1 7.36 -15.72 -3.77
C VAL A 1 7.89 -14.86 -4.91
N GLY A 2 7.20 -13.81 -5.27
CA GLY A 2 7.58 -12.85 -6.29
C GLY A 2 7.66 -11.43 -5.71
N LEU A 3 7.94 -10.45 -6.54
CA LEU A 3 7.65 -9.06 -6.26
C LEU A 3 6.12 -8.92 -6.31
N VAL A 4 5.46 -9.20 -5.19
CA VAL A 4 4.00 -9.23 -5.12
C VAL A 4 3.48 -7.83 -5.38
N LEU A 5 2.59 -7.72 -6.36
CA LEU A 5 1.82 -6.51 -6.59
C LEU A 5 1.07 -6.16 -5.30
N ASN A 6 1.05 -4.90 -4.95
CA ASN A 6 0.34 -4.42 -3.77
C ASN A 6 -1.19 -4.43 -3.96
N LEU A 7 -1.66 -4.88 -5.11
CA LEU A 7 -3.07 -5.01 -5.45
C LEU A 7 -3.85 -5.84 -4.42
N ALA A 8 -3.24 -6.92 -3.91
CA ALA A 8 -3.85 -7.77 -2.88
C ALA A 8 -4.19 -7.01 -1.57
N THR A 9 -3.44 -5.94 -1.25
CA THR A 9 -3.70 -5.10 -0.07
C THR A 9 -4.83 -4.10 -0.31
N TYR A 10 -5.07 -3.71 -1.55
CA TYR A 10 -6.12 -2.77 -1.93
C TYR A 10 -7.41 -3.47 -2.36
N ALA A 11 -7.33 -4.75 -2.73
CA ALA A 11 -8.47 -5.54 -3.16
C ALA A 11 -9.45 -5.82 -2.00
N ARG A 12 -10.71 -5.95 -2.33
CA ARG A 12 -11.76 -6.43 -1.43
C ARG A 12 -12.55 -7.55 -2.08
N ILE A 13 -13.31 -8.27 -1.28
CA ILE A 13 -14.22 -9.32 -1.76
C ILE A 13 -15.64 -8.75 -1.73
N ASN A 14 -16.37 -8.89 -2.84
CA ASN A 14 -17.77 -8.48 -2.92
C ASN A 14 -18.72 -9.50 -2.30
N GLU A 15 -20.01 -9.19 -2.27
CA GLU A 15 -21.07 -10.06 -1.69
C GLU A 15 -21.17 -11.44 -2.38
N TYR A 16 -20.70 -11.54 -3.61
CA TYR A 16 -20.70 -12.77 -4.41
C TYR A 16 -19.41 -13.59 -4.29
N GLY A 17 -18.42 -13.09 -3.53
CA GLY A 17 -17.12 -13.76 -3.37
C GLY A 17 -16.09 -13.42 -4.46
N PHE A 18 -16.36 -12.47 -5.36
CA PHE A 18 -15.40 -12.02 -6.35
C PHE A 18 -14.45 -10.94 -5.80
N ILE A 19 -13.23 -10.95 -6.30
CA ILE A 19 -12.22 -9.95 -5.96
C ILE A 19 -12.48 -8.69 -6.77
N GLU A 20 -12.57 -7.54 -6.10
CA GLU A 20 -12.68 -6.21 -6.69
C GLU A 20 -11.40 -5.42 -6.43
N ALA A 21 -10.95 -4.67 -7.44
CA ALA A 21 -9.82 -3.77 -7.35
C ALA A 21 -10.27 -2.30 -7.38
N PRO A 22 -9.56 -1.38 -6.71
CA PRO A 22 -9.92 0.04 -6.69
C PRO A 22 -9.39 0.75 -7.95
N TYR A 23 -10.24 1.55 -8.57
CA TYR A 23 -9.90 2.44 -9.68
C TYR A 23 -10.44 3.84 -9.42
N ARG A 24 -9.73 4.86 -9.87
CA ARG A 24 -10.20 6.25 -9.82
C ARG A 24 -10.95 6.57 -11.10
N VAL A 25 -12.09 7.22 -10.96
CA VAL A 25 -12.94 7.59 -12.09
C VAL A 25 -12.35 8.79 -12.84
N VAL A 26 -12.37 8.71 -14.17
CA VAL A 26 -11.97 9.80 -15.06
C VAL A 26 -13.22 10.38 -15.73
N LYS A 27 -13.45 11.68 -15.55
CA LYS A 27 -14.56 12.41 -16.17
C LYS A 27 -13.98 13.51 -17.08
N ASN A 28 -14.32 13.46 -18.36
CA ASN A 28 -13.85 14.45 -19.38
C ASN A 28 -12.32 14.65 -19.41
N GLY A 29 -11.56 13.56 -19.33
CA GLY A 29 -10.09 13.61 -19.34
C GLY A 29 -9.47 14.17 -18.04
N LYS A 30 -10.27 14.31 -16.97
CA LYS A 30 -9.80 14.70 -15.64
C LYS A 30 -10.01 13.57 -14.65
N VAL A 31 -8.96 13.20 -13.94
CA VAL A 31 -8.99 12.23 -12.84
C VAL A 31 -9.71 12.85 -11.65
N THR A 32 -10.69 12.13 -11.11
CA THR A 32 -11.42 12.51 -9.90
C THR A 32 -10.85 11.79 -8.68
N ASP A 33 -11.21 12.22 -7.48
CA ASP A 33 -10.86 11.54 -6.25
C ASP A 33 -11.85 10.41 -5.88
N GLU A 34 -12.86 10.21 -6.75
CA GLU A 34 -13.83 9.14 -6.60
C GLU A 34 -13.18 7.79 -6.91
N VAL A 35 -13.17 6.88 -5.93
CA VAL A 35 -12.64 5.53 -6.07
C VAL A 35 -13.81 4.56 -6.17
N VAL A 36 -13.81 3.75 -7.22
CA VAL A 36 -14.79 2.70 -7.45
C VAL A 36 -14.09 1.35 -7.42
N TYR A 37 -14.70 0.38 -6.76
CA TYR A 37 -14.24 -0.99 -6.76
C TYR A 37 -14.92 -1.76 -7.89
N VAL A 38 -14.14 -2.42 -8.69
CA VAL A 38 -14.55 -3.04 -9.95
C VAL A 38 -14.06 -4.48 -9.98
N ASP A 39 -14.93 -5.39 -10.39
CA ASP A 39 -14.57 -6.79 -10.63
C ASP A 39 -14.01 -7.00 -12.05
N ALA A 40 -13.47 -8.20 -12.31
CA ALA A 40 -12.85 -8.52 -13.59
C ALA A 40 -13.84 -8.52 -14.77
N ALA A 41 -15.13 -8.73 -14.54
CA ALA A 41 -16.14 -8.69 -15.60
C ALA A 41 -16.45 -7.24 -15.99
N GLN A 42 -16.61 -6.36 -15.02
CA GLN A 42 -16.84 -4.93 -15.24
C GLN A 42 -15.62 -4.26 -15.87
N GLU A 43 -14.40 -4.70 -15.50
CA GLU A 43 -13.15 -4.17 -16.06
C GLU A 43 -13.07 -4.34 -17.58
N GLN A 44 -13.68 -5.40 -18.15
CA GLN A 44 -13.64 -5.63 -19.58
C GLN A 44 -14.30 -4.53 -20.42
N ASP A 45 -15.27 -3.83 -19.87
CA ASP A 45 -15.98 -2.75 -20.55
C ASP A 45 -15.33 -1.38 -20.33
N MET A 46 -14.24 -1.32 -19.56
CA MET A 46 -13.57 -0.09 -19.16
C MET A 46 -12.28 0.15 -19.94
N ILE A 47 -11.93 1.42 -20.08
CA ILE A 47 -10.64 1.87 -20.61
C ILE A 47 -9.85 2.44 -19.42
N ILE A 48 -8.87 1.69 -18.94
CA ILE A 48 -8.13 1.99 -17.72
C ILE A 48 -6.75 2.50 -18.10
N ALA A 49 -6.48 3.78 -17.81
CA ALA A 49 -5.17 4.36 -17.99
C ALA A 49 -4.17 3.84 -16.97
N ASP A 50 -2.92 3.70 -17.40
CA ASP A 50 -1.80 3.37 -16.54
C ASP A 50 -1.45 4.55 -15.63
N THR A 51 -1.00 4.28 -14.42
CA THR A 51 -0.49 5.28 -13.45
C THR A 51 0.71 6.08 -13.98
N SER A 52 1.42 5.59 -15.01
CA SER A 52 2.51 6.31 -15.67
C SER A 52 2.06 7.52 -16.50
N ALA A 53 0.74 7.67 -16.74
CA ALA A 53 0.18 8.80 -17.47
C ALA A 53 0.44 10.12 -16.73
N LYS A 54 1.00 11.10 -17.45
CA LYS A 54 1.31 12.41 -16.88
C LYS A 54 0.03 13.21 -16.64
N LEU A 55 -0.14 13.66 -15.41
CA LEU A 55 -1.25 14.51 -14.99
C LEU A 55 -0.76 15.92 -14.68
N ASP A 56 -1.56 16.91 -15.03
CA ASP A 56 -1.39 18.30 -14.60
C ASP A 56 -1.79 18.47 -13.12
N LYS A 57 -1.46 19.61 -12.52
CA LYS A 57 -1.83 19.96 -11.14
C LYS A 57 -3.33 19.88 -10.87
N ASN A 58 -4.14 19.99 -11.89
CA ASN A 58 -5.60 19.89 -11.83
C ASN A 58 -6.13 18.45 -12.05
N GLY A 59 -5.25 17.45 -12.18
CA GLY A 59 -5.60 16.05 -12.46
C GLY A 59 -6.03 15.78 -13.91
N LYS A 60 -5.70 16.68 -14.87
CA LYS A 60 -6.00 16.47 -16.29
C LYS A 60 -4.81 15.83 -17.00
N PHE A 61 -5.07 14.91 -17.94
CA PHE A 61 -4.02 14.31 -18.76
C PHE A 61 -3.33 15.38 -19.61
N ILE A 62 -1.99 15.39 -19.60
CA ILE A 62 -1.16 16.29 -20.40
C ILE A 62 -1.06 15.78 -21.83
N ASP A 63 -0.86 14.47 -21.98
CA ASP A 63 -0.65 13.84 -23.27
C ASP A 63 -1.99 13.56 -23.97
N ALA A 64 -2.07 13.80 -25.28
CA ALA A 64 -3.26 13.53 -26.07
C ALA A 64 -3.55 12.02 -26.18
N ARG A 65 -2.51 11.18 -26.11
CA ARG A 65 -2.60 9.73 -26.08
C ARG A 65 -1.88 9.19 -24.85
N VAL A 66 -2.53 8.26 -24.17
CA VAL A 66 -2.02 7.62 -22.96
C VAL A 66 -2.01 6.11 -23.12
N SER A 67 -1.09 5.46 -22.43
CA SER A 67 -1.08 4.00 -22.31
C SER A 67 -2.27 3.58 -21.44
N ALA A 68 -3.09 2.68 -21.95
CA ALA A 68 -4.27 2.19 -21.25
C ALA A 68 -4.50 0.71 -21.54
N ARG A 69 -5.19 0.04 -20.63
CA ARG A 69 -5.70 -1.32 -20.85
C ARG A 69 -7.12 -1.25 -21.39
N VAL A 70 -7.34 -1.97 -22.48
CA VAL A 70 -8.65 -2.15 -23.09
C VAL A 70 -8.91 -3.65 -23.21
N LYS A 71 -9.92 -4.17 -22.53
CA LYS A 71 -10.19 -5.63 -22.46
C LYS A 71 -8.97 -6.45 -22.07
N GLY A 72 -8.20 -5.95 -21.10
CA GLY A 72 -6.97 -6.59 -20.62
C GLY A 72 -5.73 -6.41 -21.52
N ALA A 73 -5.86 -5.86 -22.73
CA ALA A 73 -4.74 -5.65 -23.64
C ALA A 73 -4.17 -4.23 -23.50
N PRO A 74 -2.83 -4.06 -23.36
CA PRO A 74 -2.21 -2.75 -23.34
C PRO A 74 -2.28 -2.09 -24.72
N THR A 75 -2.79 -0.88 -24.78
CA THR A 75 -3.03 -0.14 -26.03
C THR A 75 -2.82 1.37 -25.78
N GLN A 76 -2.49 2.10 -26.85
CA GLN A 76 -2.44 3.57 -26.82
C GLN A 76 -3.82 4.15 -27.16
N VAL A 77 -4.45 4.83 -26.23
CA VAL A 77 -5.79 5.39 -26.36
C VAL A 77 -5.78 6.90 -26.24
N GLU A 78 -6.71 7.59 -26.88
CA GLU A 78 -6.92 9.02 -26.68
C GLU A 78 -7.35 9.30 -25.23
N SER A 79 -6.76 10.31 -24.62
CA SER A 79 -7.01 10.64 -23.21
C SER A 79 -8.49 10.98 -22.92
N SER A 80 -9.23 11.43 -23.94
CA SER A 80 -10.68 11.72 -23.84
C SER A 80 -11.55 10.46 -23.67
N LYS A 81 -11.07 9.31 -24.12
CA LYS A 81 -11.79 8.03 -24.06
C LYS A 81 -11.53 7.24 -22.79
N VAL A 82 -10.56 7.66 -21.99
CA VAL A 82 -10.22 7.00 -20.74
C VAL A 82 -11.37 7.16 -19.74
N THR A 83 -11.80 6.04 -19.18
CA THR A 83 -12.88 6.00 -18.18
C THR A 83 -12.38 5.94 -16.76
N HIS A 84 -11.28 5.22 -16.55
CA HIS A 84 -10.68 4.97 -15.23
C HIS A 84 -9.16 5.04 -15.28
N ILE A 85 -8.55 5.20 -14.12
CA ILE A 85 -7.09 5.11 -13.92
C ILE A 85 -6.82 4.28 -12.68
N ASP A 86 -5.74 3.53 -12.66
CA ASP A 86 -5.30 2.78 -11.46
C ASP A 86 -5.22 3.72 -10.24
N ALA A 87 -5.64 3.25 -9.06
CA ALA A 87 -5.83 4.10 -7.89
C ALA A 87 -4.52 4.72 -7.38
N ALA A 88 -3.41 3.97 -7.42
CA ALA A 88 -2.13 4.45 -6.96
C ALA A 88 -0.93 3.79 -7.67
N HIS A 89 0.16 4.54 -7.81
CA HIS A 89 1.45 4.00 -8.29
C HIS A 89 2.02 2.89 -7.39
N LYS A 90 1.64 2.91 -6.12
CA LYS A 90 2.10 1.93 -5.10
C LYS A 90 1.55 0.52 -5.32
N GLU A 91 0.60 0.33 -6.22
CA GLU A 91 0.02 -0.98 -6.53
C GLU A 91 0.97 -1.91 -7.30
N ILE A 92 2.02 -1.36 -7.91
CA ILE A 92 2.95 -2.11 -8.76
C ILE A 92 3.86 -3.02 -7.94
N LEU A 93 4.32 -2.56 -6.76
CA LEU A 93 5.23 -3.29 -5.89
C LEU A 93 4.60 -3.57 -4.52
N GLY A 94 4.87 -4.74 -3.98
CA GLY A 94 4.52 -5.06 -2.59
C GLY A 94 5.28 -4.17 -1.60
N VAL A 95 4.80 -4.11 -0.34
CA VAL A 95 5.40 -3.27 0.72
C VAL A 95 6.88 -3.61 0.91
N SER A 96 7.24 -4.89 0.97
CA SER A 96 8.64 -5.32 1.15
C SER A 96 9.55 -4.85 0.02
N ALA A 97 9.10 -4.96 -1.23
CA ALA A 97 9.86 -4.50 -2.39
C ALA A 97 9.97 -2.96 -2.42
N SER A 98 8.95 -2.25 -1.97
CA SER A 98 8.93 -0.79 -1.90
C SER A 98 9.90 -0.23 -0.84
N LEU A 99 10.33 -1.03 0.12
CA LEU A 99 11.32 -0.66 1.13
C LEU A 99 12.77 -0.82 0.65
N ILE A 100 13.00 -1.39 -0.53
CA ILE A 100 14.35 -1.56 -1.09
C ILE A 100 14.76 -0.28 -1.83
N PRO A 101 15.80 0.43 -1.38
CA PRO A 101 16.30 1.61 -2.10
C PRO A 101 16.80 1.24 -3.50
N PHE A 102 16.50 2.08 -4.49
CA PHE A 102 16.90 1.90 -5.89
C PHE A 102 16.48 0.56 -6.52
N VAL A 103 15.32 0.04 -6.11
CA VAL A 103 14.79 -1.24 -6.62
C VAL A 103 14.60 -1.24 -8.13
N GLU A 104 14.28 -0.09 -8.74
CA GLU A 104 14.10 0.09 -10.18
C GLU A 104 15.38 -0.14 -10.99
N LYS A 105 16.54 -0.07 -10.36
CA LYS A 105 17.86 -0.30 -10.97
C LYS A 105 18.41 -1.69 -10.70
N ASN A 106 17.66 -2.49 -9.97
CA ASN A 106 18.08 -3.83 -9.55
C ASN A 106 17.45 -4.90 -10.44
N ARG A 107 18.10 -6.05 -10.53
CA ARG A 107 17.48 -7.22 -11.17
C ARG A 107 16.40 -7.80 -10.25
N VAL A 108 15.36 -8.37 -10.87
CA VAL A 108 14.21 -8.94 -10.14
C VAL A 108 14.63 -10.03 -9.17
N ASP A 109 15.53 -10.91 -9.58
CA ASP A 109 16.06 -11.98 -8.74
C ASP A 109 16.77 -11.45 -7.48
N ARG A 110 17.57 -10.39 -7.62
CA ARG A 110 18.24 -9.75 -6.47
C ARG A 110 17.24 -9.03 -5.56
N SER A 111 16.23 -8.41 -6.11
CA SER A 111 15.16 -7.79 -5.33
C SER A 111 14.36 -8.82 -4.52
N LEU A 112 14.12 -10.01 -5.08
CA LEU A 112 13.49 -11.12 -4.36
C LEU A 112 14.34 -11.61 -3.18
N MET A 113 15.65 -11.73 -3.38
CA MET A 113 16.58 -12.09 -2.30
C MET A 113 16.58 -11.03 -1.19
N ALA A 114 16.56 -9.74 -1.54
CA ALA A 114 16.48 -8.64 -0.58
C ALA A 114 15.16 -8.68 0.22
N CYS A 115 14.03 -8.95 -0.42
CA CYS A 115 12.75 -9.14 0.28
C CYS A 115 12.78 -10.31 1.26
N ALA A 116 13.48 -11.42 0.91
CA ALA A 116 13.64 -12.54 1.82
C ALA A 116 14.53 -12.16 3.01
N MET A 117 15.62 -11.42 2.80
CA MET A 117 16.51 -10.96 3.87
C MET A 117 15.85 -9.98 4.83
N GLN A 118 14.92 -9.13 4.38
CA GLN A 118 14.17 -8.25 5.27
C GLN A 118 13.38 -9.02 6.35
N LYS A 119 12.89 -10.22 6.02
CA LYS A 119 12.18 -11.08 6.98
C LYS A 119 13.09 -11.72 8.02
N GLN A 120 14.40 -11.69 7.81
CA GLN A 120 15.42 -12.24 8.68
C GLN A 120 16.16 -11.15 9.47
N ALA A 121 15.69 -9.91 9.40
CA ALA A 121 16.32 -8.80 10.08
C ALA A 121 16.27 -8.97 11.59
N VAL A 122 17.39 -8.75 12.25
CA VAL A 122 17.51 -8.80 13.72
C VAL A 122 17.31 -7.40 14.28
N PRO A 123 16.42 -7.22 15.28
CA PRO A 123 16.26 -5.94 15.96
C PRO A 123 17.55 -5.48 16.62
N LEU A 124 17.92 -4.23 16.40
CA LEU A 124 19.12 -3.63 17.01
C LEU A 124 18.81 -3.13 18.41
N LEU A 125 19.78 -3.23 19.31
CA LEU A 125 19.67 -2.66 20.68
C LEU A 125 19.49 -1.15 20.65
N ARG A 126 20.19 -0.47 19.77
CA ARG A 126 20.02 0.94 19.49
C ARG A 126 19.59 1.11 18.05
N GLN A 127 18.36 1.52 17.89
CA GLN A 127 17.77 1.75 16.56
C GLN A 127 18.08 3.17 16.09
N ASP A 128 18.38 3.30 14.81
CA ASP A 128 18.66 4.56 14.16
C ASP A 128 17.93 4.65 12.83
N ASN A 129 17.65 5.85 12.36
CA ASN A 129 17.00 6.04 11.07
C ASN A 129 17.96 5.68 9.94
N PRO A 130 17.47 5.02 8.86
CA PRO A 130 18.30 4.72 7.71
C PRO A 130 18.75 6.02 7.03
N ILE A 131 20.02 6.11 6.65
CA ILE A 131 20.60 7.25 5.92
C ILE A 131 20.01 7.31 4.50
N VAL A 132 19.82 6.14 3.89
CA VAL A 132 19.20 5.98 2.57
C VAL A 132 17.91 5.21 2.74
N GLY A 133 16.80 5.82 2.38
CA GLY A 133 15.48 5.22 2.48
C GLY A 133 14.62 5.52 1.27
N THR A 134 13.43 4.94 1.23
CA THR A 134 12.44 5.10 0.15
C THR A 134 11.37 6.14 0.46
N GLY A 135 11.29 6.60 1.70
CA GLY A 135 10.30 7.58 2.17
C GLY A 135 8.98 6.97 2.67
N ILE A 136 8.76 5.67 2.51
CA ILE A 136 7.55 4.99 3.01
C ILE A 136 7.75 4.33 4.38
N GLU A 137 8.96 4.31 4.91
CA GLU A 137 9.33 3.63 6.15
C GLU A 137 8.46 4.10 7.32
N GLY A 138 8.25 5.41 7.45
CA GLY A 138 7.44 5.99 8.51
C GLY A 138 5.96 5.59 8.42
N GLU A 139 5.41 5.48 7.22
CA GLU A 139 4.03 5.02 7.02
C GLU A 139 3.89 3.54 7.34
N VAL A 140 4.85 2.72 6.90
CA VAL A 140 4.88 1.28 7.20
C VAL A 140 4.99 1.05 8.71
N ALA A 141 5.87 1.79 9.39
CA ALA A 141 6.01 1.68 10.84
C ALA A 141 4.74 2.08 11.61
N LYS A 142 4.02 3.10 11.16
CA LYS A 142 2.76 3.52 11.79
C LYS A 142 1.62 2.52 11.61
N ASN A 143 1.59 1.82 10.47
CA ASN A 143 0.51 0.92 10.09
C ASN A 143 0.81 -0.56 10.43
N THR A 144 1.96 -0.85 11.02
CA THR A 144 2.26 -2.23 11.44
C THR A 144 1.46 -2.61 12.69
N SER A 145 0.90 -3.81 12.71
CA SER A 145 0.18 -4.34 13.87
C SER A 145 1.08 -4.69 15.07
N GLN A 146 2.38 -4.70 14.86
CA GLN A 146 3.36 -5.01 15.91
C GLN A 146 3.68 -3.80 16.82
N LEU A 147 3.32 -2.59 16.40
CA LEU A 147 3.50 -1.39 17.20
C LEU A 147 2.18 -0.97 17.82
N ILE A 148 2.18 -0.81 19.13
CA ILE A 148 1.08 -0.24 19.88
C ILE A 148 1.33 1.26 19.99
N VAL A 149 0.46 2.05 19.36
CA VAL A 149 0.56 3.51 19.34
C VAL A 149 -0.52 4.09 20.25
N ALA A 150 -0.16 5.06 21.09
CA ALA A 150 -1.12 5.76 21.92
C ALA A 150 -2.12 6.54 21.04
N GLU A 151 -3.40 6.34 21.26
CA GLU A 151 -4.48 7.02 20.51
C GLU A 151 -4.64 8.48 20.92
N ALA A 152 -4.28 8.81 22.14
CA ALA A 152 -4.38 10.16 22.66
C ALA A 152 -3.14 10.52 23.49
N ALA A 153 -2.85 11.82 23.59
CA ALA A 153 -1.81 12.31 24.46
C ALA A 153 -2.22 12.10 25.95
N GLY A 154 -1.30 11.58 26.74
CA GLY A 154 -1.55 11.27 28.14
C GLY A 154 -0.26 10.99 28.90
N GLU A 155 -0.38 10.70 30.20
CA GLU A 155 0.70 10.32 31.07
C GLU A 155 0.65 8.83 31.38
N VAL A 156 1.81 8.16 31.34
CA VAL A 156 1.90 6.73 31.66
C VAL A 156 1.87 6.56 33.17
N THR A 157 0.79 5.96 33.68
CA THR A 157 0.61 5.71 35.12
C THR A 157 1.13 4.36 35.55
N LYS A 158 1.06 3.37 34.66
CA LYS A 158 1.57 2.02 34.91
C LYS A 158 2.20 1.47 33.62
N ALA A 159 3.37 0.87 33.76
CA ALA A 159 4.02 0.11 32.70
C ALA A 159 4.60 -1.17 33.31
N ASP A 160 4.08 -2.31 32.87
CA ASP A 160 4.62 -3.62 33.21
C ASP A 160 4.81 -4.46 31.94
N GLY A 161 5.33 -5.69 32.09
CA GLY A 161 5.58 -6.57 30.95
C GLY A 161 4.31 -7.09 30.23
N VAL A 162 3.11 -6.81 30.74
CA VAL A 162 1.83 -7.33 30.21
C VAL A 162 0.97 -6.19 29.65
N SER A 163 1.01 -5.02 30.29
CA SER A 163 0.18 -3.88 29.89
C SER A 163 0.80 -2.53 30.24
N VAL A 164 0.40 -1.53 29.48
CA VAL A 164 0.74 -0.12 29.72
C VAL A 164 -0.57 0.65 29.88
N ILE A 165 -0.70 1.38 30.99
CA ILE A 165 -1.88 2.23 31.25
C ILE A 165 -1.48 3.68 31.02
N VAL A 166 -2.20 4.34 30.14
CA VAL A 166 -2.03 5.76 29.81
C VAL A 166 -3.26 6.51 30.26
N GLU A 167 -3.08 7.46 31.14
CA GLU A 167 -4.13 8.38 31.58
C GLU A 167 -4.20 9.58 30.65
N SER A 168 -5.32 9.68 29.94
CA SER A 168 -5.61 10.76 29.01
C SER A 168 -6.74 11.64 29.54
N LYS A 169 -6.98 12.79 28.90
CA LYS A 169 -8.11 13.68 29.26
C LYS A 169 -9.48 12.99 29.14
N THR A 170 -9.59 11.92 28.38
CA THR A 170 -10.81 11.13 28.17
C THR A 170 -10.95 9.95 29.14
N GLY A 171 -9.93 9.71 29.97
CA GLY A 171 -9.89 8.64 30.96
C GLY A 171 -8.67 7.70 30.78
N PRO A 172 -8.49 6.75 31.70
CA PRO A 172 -7.41 5.78 31.64
C PRO A 172 -7.68 4.77 30.51
N LYS A 173 -6.66 4.50 29.68
CA LYS A 173 -6.71 3.47 28.64
C LYS A 173 -5.61 2.45 28.84
N GLU A 174 -5.98 1.17 28.87
CA GLU A 174 -5.05 0.07 28.99
C GLU A 174 -4.68 -0.46 27.62
N TYR A 175 -3.37 -0.54 27.34
CA TYR A 175 -2.77 -1.15 26.16
C TYR A 175 -2.13 -2.47 26.56
N LYS A 176 -2.70 -3.59 26.09
CA LYS A 176 -2.17 -4.93 26.35
C LYS A 176 -1.00 -5.20 25.41
N LEU A 177 0.13 -5.64 25.98
CA LEU A 177 1.29 -6.08 25.22
C LEU A 177 1.11 -7.54 24.82
N VAL A 178 1.38 -7.85 23.58
CA VAL A 178 1.24 -9.22 23.05
C VAL A 178 2.63 -9.87 23.05
N HIS A 179 2.73 -11.06 23.64
CA HIS A 179 3.94 -11.85 23.74
C HIS A 179 3.74 -13.20 23.05
N PHE A 180 4.70 -13.60 22.25
CA PHE A 180 4.75 -14.93 21.63
C PHE A 180 3.48 -15.31 20.83
N GLU A 181 2.80 -14.34 20.27
CA GLU A 181 1.66 -14.59 19.40
C GLU A 181 2.13 -15.16 18.07
N LYS A 182 1.60 -16.32 17.71
CA LYS A 182 1.83 -16.92 16.39
C LYS A 182 0.76 -16.42 15.42
N THR A 183 1.18 -15.83 14.32
CA THR A 183 0.26 -15.45 13.24
C THR A 183 -0.12 -16.63 12.35
N ASN A 184 0.72 -17.68 12.34
CA ASN A 184 0.45 -18.99 11.76
C ASN A 184 1.30 -20.05 12.46
N ASP A 185 1.04 -21.34 12.18
CA ASP A 185 1.69 -22.48 12.87
C ASP A 185 3.22 -22.51 12.76
N ASP A 186 3.79 -21.87 11.74
CA ASP A 186 5.22 -21.93 11.44
C ASP A 186 6.01 -20.69 11.88
N ARG A 187 5.34 -19.65 12.41
CA ARG A 187 6.00 -18.37 12.75
C ARG A 187 5.52 -17.81 14.09
N CYS A 188 6.49 -17.40 14.88
CA CYS A 188 6.26 -16.66 16.12
C CYS A 188 6.52 -15.18 15.89
#